data_c042ed2a139b72d50314baf60305ccc7
#
_entry.id   c042ed2a139b72d50314baf60305ccc7
#
_cell.length_a   1.000
_cell.length_b   1.000
_cell.length_c   1.000
_cell.angle_alpha   90.00
_cell.angle_beta   90.00
_cell.angle_gamma   90.00
#
_symmetry.space_group_name_H-M   'P 1'
#
loop_
_entity.id
_entity.type
_entity.pdbx_description
1 polymer ?
#
loop_
_entity_poly.entity_id
_entity_poly.type
_entity_poly.pdbx_seq_one_letter_code
_entity_poly.pdbx_strand_id
1 'polypeptide(L)'
;MANIATKRIAWSRGAVLALALAAVLVWQLSGWPGGGADRELWAARADEAGAELDLSFWDDKRGMFNNASPCILQACTDPFNYWWQAHAADALLDRYERTKDDGVRARVGELFEGIRDRNAGVWTNGYYDDMEWMALAWLRAYELLGDDKYKAAALELWTDIQGGWNEEMGGGIAWRKEQLDYKNTPANAPAVILAARLHRNFGSQDDLEWALKIYDWQKRTLVDPESGLVWDGINRTGDGAIDKDWKFTYGQGVFIGAAMELYEATGEEKYRDDVNKTADYVLEAMASPATGLLPNEGDGDGGLFKGVLVRYLTEWAAREPERGGQYGSLILENAASLWDYGRGGEAARFGTSWAQPPDTVVQLSSQISGTMLLEQAAKLERLGFK
;
A
#
# COMPACT_ATOMS: atom_id res chain seq x y z
N MET A 1 10.34 -71.70 43.59
CA MET A 1 10.84 -70.42 44.15
C MET A 1 12.06 -70.05 43.36
N ALA A 2 11.95 -69.20 42.38
CA ALA A 2 13.04 -68.80 41.50
C ALA A 2 13.35 -67.29 41.71
N ASN A 3 14.58 -67.00 42.10
CA ASN A 3 15.14 -65.73 42.41
C ASN A 3 15.56 -65.05 41.12
N ILE A 4 14.94 -63.92 40.75
CA ILE A 4 15.32 -63.11 39.60
C ILE A 4 16.25 -62.01 40.08
N ALA A 5 17.53 -62.13 39.75
CA ALA A 5 18.56 -61.12 40.00
C ALA A 5 18.52 -60.02 38.93
N THR A 6 18.20 -58.78 39.32
CA THR A 6 18.28 -57.60 38.52
C THR A 6 19.72 -57.15 38.34
N LYS A 7 20.31 -57.25 37.16
CA LYS A 7 21.61 -56.67 36.81
C LYS A 7 21.43 -55.14 36.56
N ARG A 8 21.96 -54.33 37.44
CA ARG A 8 22.18 -52.90 37.25
C ARG A 8 23.40 -52.68 36.32
N ILE A 9 23.18 -52.11 35.17
CA ILE A 9 24.26 -51.68 34.29
C ILE A 9 24.74 -50.29 34.81
N ALA A 10 25.94 -50.23 35.38
CA ALA A 10 26.58 -49.01 35.79
C ALA A 10 27.27 -48.39 34.59
N TRP A 11 26.72 -47.26 34.11
CA TRP A 11 27.42 -46.44 33.11
C TRP A 11 28.53 -45.65 33.78
N SER A 12 29.77 -45.77 33.27
CA SER A 12 30.88 -45.03 33.81
C SER A 12 30.75 -43.52 33.44
N ARG A 13 31.04 -42.66 34.41
CA ARG A 13 31.01 -41.21 34.25
C ARG A 13 31.83 -40.69 33.03
N GLY A 14 32.75 -41.46 32.53
CA GLY A 14 33.53 -41.16 31.32
C GLY A 14 32.77 -41.28 30.00
N ALA A 15 31.81 -42.21 29.89
CA ALA A 15 31.01 -42.41 28.69
C ALA A 15 29.98 -41.26 28.43
N VAL A 16 29.48 -40.67 29.55
CA VAL A 16 28.54 -39.52 29.44
C VAL A 16 29.26 -38.24 29.07
N LEU A 17 30.52 -38.05 29.55
CA LEU A 17 31.33 -36.90 29.11
C LEU A 17 31.78 -36.99 27.65
N ALA A 18 32.11 -38.18 27.15
CA ALA A 18 32.51 -38.40 25.78
C ALA A 18 31.32 -38.17 24.78
N LEU A 19 30.12 -38.54 25.17
CA LEU A 19 28.92 -38.27 24.38
C LEU A 19 28.53 -36.79 24.36
N ALA A 20 28.70 -36.08 25.47
CA ALA A 20 28.46 -34.63 25.54
C ALA A 20 29.48 -33.82 24.73
N LEU A 21 30.78 -34.23 24.79
CA LEU A 21 31.86 -33.60 23.98
C LEU A 21 31.69 -33.89 22.48
N ALA A 22 31.24 -35.11 22.11
CA ALA A 22 30.94 -35.42 20.72
C ALA A 22 29.73 -34.64 20.18
N ALA A 23 28.70 -34.41 21.00
CA ALA A 23 27.56 -33.58 20.62
C ALA A 23 27.94 -32.11 20.45
N VAL A 24 28.84 -31.57 21.30
CA VAL A 24 29.34 -30.18 21.19
C VAL A 24 30.29 -30.03 19.99
N LEU A 25 31.14 -31.05 19.70
CA LEU A 25 32.02 -31.06 18.51
C LEU A 25 31.23 -31.24 17.20
N VAL A 26 30.17 -32.05 17.18
CA VAL A 26 29.26 -32.16 16.03
C VAL A 26 28.47 -30.85 15.83
N TRP A 27 28.12 -30.15 16.90
CA TRP A 27 27.49 -28.82 16.81
C TRP A 27 28.46 -27.72 16.34
N GLN A 28 29.77 -27.85 16.63
CA GLN A 28 30.81 -26.95 16.13
C GLN A 28 31.37 -27.33 14.75
N LEU A 29 31.18 -28.59 14.29
CA LEU A 29 31.65 -29.09 12.98
C LEU A 29 30.52 -29.21 11.95
N SER A 30 29.28 -29.27 12.37
CA SER A 30 28.15 -28.86 11.54
C SER A 30 28.18 -27.34 11.51
N GLY A 31 29.08 -26.81 10.69
CA GLY A 31 28.98 -25.41 10.30
C GLY A 31 27.53 -25.23 9.85
N TRP A 32 26.80 -24.35 10.51
CA TRP A 32 25.59 -23.82 9.94
C TRP A 32 25.89 -23.55 8.46
N PRO A 33 25.02 -23.86 7.52
CA PRO A 33 25.18 -23.39 6.17
C PRO A 33 25.13 -21.87 6.24
N GLY A 34 26.25 -21.27 6.62
CA GLY A 34 26.55 -19.88 6.53
C GLY A 34 26.84 -19.56 5.08
N GLY A 35 25.82 -19.14 4.42
CA GLY A 35 25.77 -18.73 3.03
C GLY A 35 24.41 -18.16 2.69
N GLY A 36 23.61 -17.77 3.69
CA GLY A 36 22.56 -16.80 3.48
C GLY A 36 23.24 -15.44 3.45
N ALA A 37 23.17 -14.73 2.31
CA ALA A 37 23.28 -13.29 2.30
C ALA A 37 22.50 -12.76 3.51
N ASP A 38 23.02 -11.75 4.21
CA ASP A 38 22.28 -11.08 5.29
C ASP A 38 20.89 -10.76 4.76
N ARG A 39 19.89 -11.48 5.27
CA ARG A 39 18.51 -11.31 4.81
C ARG A 39 18.13 -9.91 5.19
N GLU A 40 17.81 -9.09 4.21
CA GLU A 40 17.41 -7.71 4.42
C GLU A 40 16.31 -7.66 5.48
N LEU A 41 16.48 -6.85 6.49
CA LEU A 41 15.61 -6.80 7.67
C LEU A 41 14.18 -6.51 7.30
N TRP A 42 13.99 -5.50 6.45
CA TRP A 42 12.66 -5.06 6.04
C TRP A 42 11.99 -6.04 5.09
N ALA A 43 12.76 -6.72 4.24
CA ALA A 43 12.24 -7.80 3.41
C ALA A 43 11.66 -8.95 4.24
N ALA A 44 12.32 -9.34 5.33
CA ALA A 44 11.82 -10.37 6.24
C ALA A 44 10.51 -9.93 6.94
N ARG A 45 10.44 -8.68 7.39
CA ARG A 45 9.24 -8.09 8.03
C ARG A 45 8.07 -7.97 7.05
N ALA A 46 8.33 -7.61 5.79
CA ALA A 46 7.34 -7.58 4.73
C ALA A 46 6.81 -8.99 4.38
N ASP A 47 7.66 -10.02 4.41
CA ASP A 47 7.23 -11.42 4.25
C ASP A 47 6.25 -11.85 5.36
N GLU A 48 6.54 -11.51 6.62
CA GLU A 48 5.66 -11.81 7.74
C GLU A 48 4.32 -11.07 7.63
N ALA A 49 4.33 -9.79 7.23
CA ALA A 49 3.12 -9.00 7.03
C ALA A 49 2.26 -9.53 5.87
N GLY A 50 2.87 -9.91 4.76
CA GLY A 50 2.19 -10.51 3.62
C GLY A 50 1.60 -11.89 3.95
N ALA A 51 2.32 -12.71 4.73
CA ALA A 51 1.81 -14.00 5.19
C ALA A 51 0.61 -13.84 6.15
N GLU A 52 0.65 -12.85 7.06
CA GLU A 52 -0.47 -12.55 7.96
C GLU A 52 -1.68 -12.03 7.19
N LEU A 53 -1.48 -11.18 6.17
CA LEU A 53 -2.56 -10.72 5.30
C LEU A 53 -3.27 -11.91 4.62
N ASP A 54 -2.50 -12.84 4.04
CA ASP A 54 -3.05 -14.05 3.42
C ASP A 54 -3.77 -14.94 4.45
N LEU A 55 -3.13 -15.21 5.59
CA LEU A 55 -3.65 -16.15 6.59
C LEU A 55 -4.94 -15.64 7.25
N SER A 56 -4.99 -14.36 7.57
CA SER A 56 -6.05 -13.79 8.40
C SER A 56 -7.21 -13.20 7.62
N PHE A 57 -6.99 -12.75 6.38
CA PHE A 57 -8.01 -12.00 5.64
C PHE A 57 -8.46 -12.68 4.35
N TRP A 58 -7.68 -13.59 3.77
CA TRP A 58 -8.06 -14.22 2.50
C TRP A 58 -9.25 -15.17 2.64
N ASP A 59 -10.20 -15.08 1.70
CA ASP A 59 -11.33 -16.01 1.56
C ASP A 59 -11.18 -16.80 0.25
N ASP A 60 -10.76 -18.08 0.36
CA ASP A 60 -10.56 -18.96 -0.78
C ASP A 60 -11.84 -19.20 -1.61
N LYS A 61 -13.01 -19.09 -0.99
CA LYS A 61 -14.28 -19.32 -1.70
C LYS A 61 -14.68 -18.15 -2.58
N ARG A 62 -14.28 -16.95 -2.18
CA ARG A 62 -14.61 -15.71 -2.90
C ARG A 62 -13.46 -15.21 -3.75
N GLY A 63 -12.25 -15.72 -3.56
CA GLY A 63 -11.05 -15.22 -4.23
C GLY A 63 -10.76 -13.76 -3.90
N MET A 64 -11.04 -13.31 -2.66
CA MET A 64 -10.85 -11.93 -2.26
C MET A 64 -10.62 -11.81 -0.74
N PHE A 65 -10.22 -10.63 -0.29
CA PHE A 65 -9.98 -10.39 1.14
C PHE A 65 -11.26 -10.02 1.89
N ASN A 66 -11.40 -10.54 3.12
CA ASN A 66 -12.42 -10.14 4.07
C ASN A 66 -12.12 -8.72 4.61
N ASN A 67 -13.18 -7.95 4.91
CA ASN A 67 -13.03 -6.58 5.43
C ASN A 67 -12.42 -6.50 6.82
N ALA A 68 -12.43 -7.60 7.58
CA ALA A 68 -11.90 -7.65 8.95
C ALA A 68 -11.44 -9.05 9.35
N SER A 69 -10.54 -9.14 10.32
CA SER A 69 -10.09 -10.36 10.96
C SER A 69 -10.04 -10.21 12.49
N PRO A 70 -10.55 -11.20 13.28
CA PRO A 70 -11.27 -12.37 12.82
C PRO A 70 -12.60 -11.98 12.16
N CYS A 71 -13.02 -12.77 11.15
CA CYS A 71 -14.34 -12.67 10.56
C CYS A 71 -15.37 -13.23 11.53
N ILE A 72 -16.05 -12.38 12.31
CA ILE A 72 -17.01 -12.78 13.35
C ILE A 72 -18.42 -12.94 12.77
N LEU A 73 -18.71 -12.23 11.67
CA LEU A 73 -20.00 -12.24 10.99
C LEU A 73 -19.91 -12.99 9.68
N GLN A 74 -21.00 -13.62 9.25
CA GLN A 74 -21.05 -14.38 7.98
C GLN A 74 -20.84 -13.48 6.73
N ALA A 75 -20.84 -12.18 6.89
CA ALA A 75 -20.77 -11.17 5.82
C ALA A 75 -19.51 -10.31 5.91
N CYS A 76 -18.33 -10.92 6.06
CA CYS A 76 -17.07 -10.18 6.17
C CYS A 76 -16.59 -9.52 4.87
N THR A 77 -17.34 -9.64 3.79
CA THR A 77 -17.16 -8.93 2.52
C THR A 77 -18.29 -7.93 2.24
N ASP A 78 -19.16 -7.65 3.21
CA ASP A 78 -20.19 -6.63 3.14
C ASP A 78 -19.95 -5.54 4.21
N PRO A 79 -19.98 -4.23 3.82
CA PRO A 79 -20.13 -3.74 2.46
C PRO A 79 -18.97 -4.17 1.55
N PHE A 80 -19.14 -4.11 0.23
CA PHE A 80 -18.07 -4.39 -0.70
C PHE A 80 -17.17 -3.16 -0.82
N ASN A 81 -16.06 -3.15 -0.09
CA ASN A 81 -15.08 -2.08 -0.11
C ASN A 81 -14.15 -2.25 -1.32
N TYR A 82 -14.63 -1.79 -2.48
CA TYR A 82 -13.99 -1.99 -3.78
C TYR A 82 -12.55 -1.44 -3.81
N TRP A 83 -12.33 -0.22 -3.33
CA TRP A 83 -11.01 0.40 -3.32
C TRP A 83 -10.04 -0.25 -2.31
N TRP A 84 -10.52 -0.87 -1.21
CA TRP A 84 -9.65 -1.66 -0.33
C TRP A 84 -9.08 -2.88 -1.05
N GLN A 85 -9.90 -3.53 -1.90
CA GLN A 85 -9.44 -4.66 -2.71
C GLN A 85 -8.43 -4.21 -3.78
N ALA A 86 -8.58 -3.01 -4.35
CA ALA A 86 -7.60 -2.42 -5.25
C ALA A 86 -6.24 -2.23 -4.58
N HIS A 87 -6.21 -1.71 -3.35
CA HIS A 87 -4.96 -1.58 -2.59
C HIS A 87 -4.42 -2.91 -2.06
N ALA A 88 -5.29 -3.91 -1.82
CA ALA A 88 -4.84 -5.28 -1.56
C ALA A 88 -4.13 -5.89 -2.77
N ALA A 89 -4.66 -5.66 -3.98
CA ALA A 89 -3.98 -6.03 -5.23
C ALA A 89 -2.61 -5.34 -5.34
N ASP A 90 -2.54 -4.04 -5.04
CA ASP A 90 -1.27 -3.30 -5.03
C ASP A 90 -0.25 -3.83 -4.02
N ALA A 91 -0.69 -4.23 -2.81
CA ALA A 91 0.18 -4.84 -1.80
C ALA A 91 0.71 -6.22 -2.26
N LEU A 92 -0.14 -7.02 -2.92
CA LEU A 92 0.29 -8.27 -3.56
C LEU A 92 1.30 -8.01 -4.68
N LEU A 93 1.10 -6.95 -5.48
CA LEU A 93 2.03 -6.57 -6.55
C LEU A 93 3.37 -6.06 -6.00
N ASP A 94 3.39 -5.35 -4.87
CA ASP A 94 4.63 -4.98 -4.17
C ASP A 94 5.42 -6.24 -3.77
N ARG A 95 4.74 -7.19 -3.14
CA ARG A 95 5.32 -8.47 -2.74
C ARG A 95 5.81 -9.26 -3.95
N TYR A 96 5.03 -9.34 -5.03
CA TYR A 96 5.45 -10.00 -6.27
C TYR A 96 6.66 -9.32 -6.92
N GLU A 97 6.68 -8.00 -6.96
CA GLU A 97 7.81 -7.23 -7.49
C GLU A 97 9.11 -7.53 -6.73
N ARG A 98 9.03 -7.68 -5.41
CA ARG A 98 10.17 -8.02 -4.55
C ARG A 98 10.59 -9.48 -4.64
N THR A 99 9.63 -10.43 -4.62
CA THR A 99 9.91 -11.86 -4.44
C THR A 99 9.93 -12.67 -5.75
N LYS A 100 9.18 -12.22 -6.76
CA LYS A 100 8.87 -12.98 -8.00
C LYS A 100 8.22 -14.34 -7.72
N ASP A 101 7.51 -14.47 -6.61
CA ASP A 101 6.86 -15.71 -6.17
C ASP A 101 5.61 -16.01 -7.04
N ASP A 102 5.59 -17.21 -7.64
CA ASP A 102 4.48 -17.64 -8.50
C ASP A 102 3.15 -17.82 -7.73
N GLY A 103 3.20 -18.14 -6.43
CA GLY A 103 2.01 -18.20 -5.57
C GLY A 103 1.38 -16.83 -5.38
N VAL A 104 2.19 -15.79 -5.19
CA VAL A 104 1.71 -14.41 -5.14
C VAL A 104 1.12 -13.98 -6.49
N ARG A 105 1.78 -14.34 -7.60
CA ARG A 105 1.24 -14.12 -8.95
C ARG A 105 -0.13 -14.78 -9.14
N ALA A 106 -0.27 -16.02 -8.70
CA ALA A 106 -1.55 -16.73 -8.76
C ALA A 106 -2.63 -16.03 -7.92
N ARG A 107 -2.27 -15.56 -6.71
CA ARG A 107 -3.17 -14.82 -5.81
C ARG A 107 -3.68 -13.51 -6.43
N VAL A 108 -2.85 -12.79 -7.17
CA VAL A 108 -3.29 -11.60 -7.94
C VAL A 108 -4.33 -12.00 -8.99
N GLY A 109 -4.16 -13.14 -9.66
CA GLY A 109 -5.12 -13.67 -10.63
C GLY A 109 -6.45 -14.08 -9.99
N GLU A 110 -6.42 -14.73 -8.83
CA GLU A 110 -7.60 -15.12 -8.05
C GLU A 110 -8.36 -13.87 -7.57
N LEU A 111 -7.65 -12.86 -7.07
CA LEU A 111 -8.24 -11.59 -6.63
C LEU A 111 -8.91 -10.84 -7.80
N PHE A 112 -8.30 -10.85 -8.99
CA PHE A 112 -8.87 -10.26 -10.18
C PHE A 112 -10.24 -10.87 -10.52
N GLU A 113 -10.34 -12.19 -10.55
CA GLU A 113 -11.62 -12.88 -10.83
C GLU A 113 -12.61 -12.68 -9.67
N GLY A 114 -12.17 -12.78 -8.42
CA GLY A 114 -13.05 -12.59 -7.25
C GLY A 114 -13.69 -11.23 -7.16
N ILE A 115 -12.92 -10.15 -7.42
CA ILE A 115 -13.46 -8.78 -7.47
C ILE A 115 -14.48 -8.63 -8.59
N ARG A 116 -14.17 -9.12 -9.79
CA ARG A 116 -15.06 -9.04 -10.93
C ARG A 116 -16.37 -9.78 -10.69
N ASP A 117 -16.30 -11.00 -10.17
CA ASP A 117 -17.48 -11.80 -9.82
C ASP A 117 -18.33 -11.09 -8.75
N ARG A 118 -17.69 -10.53 -7.72
CA ARG A 118 -18.38 -9.77 -6.67
C ARG A 118 -19.05 -8.51 -7.19
N ASN A 119 -18.48 -7.89 -8.21
CA ASN A 119 -19.02 -6.70 -8.90
C ASN A 119 -19.91 -7.05 -10.11
N ALA A 120 -20.63 -8.15 -10.04
CA ALA A 120 -21.59 -8.61 -11.05
C ALA A 120 -20.99 -8.82 -12.46
N GLY A 121 -19.72 -9.18 -12.53
CA GLY A 121 -19.03 -9.48 -13.79
C GLY A 121 -18.51 -8.26 -14.57
N VAL A 122 -18.63 -7.05 -14.01
CA VAL A 122 -18.15 -5.79 -14.61
C VAL A 122 -17.10 -5.13 -13.74
N TRP A 123 -16.30 -4.21 -14.31
CA TRP A 123 -15.31 -3.44 -13.56
C TRP A 123 -15.85 -2.11 -13.05
N THR A 124 -16.78 -1.51 -13.75
CA THR A 124 -17.30 -0.18 -13.42
C THR A 124 -18.24 -0.22 -12.22
N ASN A 125 -18.27 0.87 -11.45
CA ASN A 125 -19.20 1.08 -10.35
C ASN A 125 -19.73 2.52 -10.32
N GLY A 126 -20.34 2.95 -9.22
CA GLY A 126 -20.92 4.28 -9.06
C GLY A 126 -19.91 5.37 -8.65
N TYR A 127 -18.68 5.03 -8.28
CA TYR A 127 -17.67 5.92 -7.72
C TYR A 127 -16.45 6.01 -8.64
N TYR A 128 -16.06 7.22 -9.05
CA TYR A 128 -14.95 7.40 -9.96
C TYR A 128 -13.61 7.14 -9.29
N ASP A 129 -13.42 7.57 -8.04
CA ASP A 129 -12.23 7.27 -7.24
C ASP A 129 -11.99 5.76 -7.05
N ASP A 130 -13.02 5.01 -6.71
CA ASP A 130 -12.96 3.54 -6.61
C ASP A 130 -12.41 2.91 -7.90
N MET A 131 -12.96 3.36 -9.04
CA MET A 131 -12.55 2.86 -10.36
C MET A 131 -11.11 3.26 -10.71
N GLU A 132 -10.66 4.44 -10.30
CA GLU A 132 -9.28 4.90 -10.50
C GLU A 132 -8.28 4.05 -9.73
N TRP A 133 -8.54 3.75 -8.45
CA TRP A 133 -7.69 2.86 -7.66
C TRP A 133 -7.58 1.48 -8.30
N MET A 134 -8.68 0.93 -8.77
CA MET A 134 -8.70 -0.37 -9.43
C MET A 134 -7.97 -0.35 -10.76
N ALA A 135 -8.15 0.70 -11.57
CA ALA A 135 -7.47 0.84 -12.85
C ALA A 135 -5.95 0.95 -12.68
N LEU A 136 -5.48 1.69 -11.66
CA LEU A 136 -4.06 1.78 -11.30
C LEU A 136 -3.48 0.43 -10.91
N ALA A 137 -4.18 -0.33 -10.06
CA ALA A 137 -3.76 -1.67 -9.66
C ALA A 137 -3.66 -2.62 -10.87
N TRP A 138 -4.66 -2.62 -11.75
CA TRP A 138 -4.64 -3.50 -12.92
C TRP A 138 -3.64 -3.05 -14.00
N LEU A 139 -3.43 -1.75 -14.20
CA LEU A 139 -2.37 -1.28 -15.10
C LEU A 139 -1.00 -1.75 -14.59
N ARG A 140 -0.73 -1.64 -13.29
CA ARG A 140 0.49 -2.14 -12.68
C ARG A 140 0.61 -3.67 -12.77
N ALA A 141 -0.50 -4.40 -12.62
CA ALA A 141 -0.52 -5.85 -12.82
C ALA A 141 -0.13 -6.21 -14.27
N TYR A 142 -0.61 -5.46 -15.26
CA TYR A 142 -0.18 -5.63 -16.64
C TYR A 142 1.33 -5.39 -16.82
N GLU A 143 1.85 -4.29 -16.25
CA GLU A 143 3.28 -3.95 -16.32
C GLU A 143 4.19 -5.06 -15.72
N LEU A 144 3.76 -5.67 -14.63
CA LEU A 144 4.56 -6.67 -13.91
C LEU A 144 4.38 -8.11 -14.39
N LEU A 145 3.18 -8.47 -14.84
CA LEU A 145 2.77 -9.85 -15.15
C LEU A 145 2.62 -10.11 -16.65
N GLY A 146 2.43 -9.06 -17.48
CA GLY A 146 2.34 -9.15 -18.92
C GLY A 146 1.06 -9.79 -19.48
N ASP A 147 -0.01 -9.91 -18.68
CA ASP A 147 -1.29 -10.50 -19.11
C ASP A 147 -2.26 -9.39 -19.56
N ASP A 148 -2.66 -9.43 -20.83
CA ASP A 148 -3.54 -8.44 -21.47
C ASP A 148 -4.92 -8.27 -20.78
N LYS A 149 -5.38 -9.23 -19.98
CA LYS A 149 -6.63 -9.11 -19.24
C LYS A 149 -6.62 -7.91 -18.27
N TYR A 150 -5.48 -7.67 -17.62
CA TYR A 150 -5.30 -6.53 -16.72
C TYR A 150 -5.32 -5.19 -17.46
N LYS A 151 -4.63 -5.12 -18.60
CA LYS A 151 -4.69 -3.95 -19.48
C LYS A 151 -6.12 -3.65 -19.94
N ALA A 152 -6.85 -4.69 -20.37
CA ALA A 152 -8.22 -4.53 -20.82
C ALA A 152 -9.12 -3.96 -19.72
N ALA A 153 -8.98 -4.46 -18.48
CA ALA A 153 -9.71 -3.94 -17.31
C ALA A 153 -9.36 -2.48 -17.00
N ALA A 154 -8.07 -2.12 -17.03
CA ALA A 154 -7.63 -0.74 -16.79
C ALA A 154 -8.17 0.23 -17.85
N LEU A 155 -8.18 -0.16 -19.13
CA LEU A 155 -8.71 0.68 -20.22
C LEU A 155 -10.25 0.79 -20.20
N GLU A 156 -10.96 -0.27 -19.82
CA GLU A 156 -12.42 -0.23 -19.60
C GLU A 156 -12.76 0.80 -18.51
N LEU A 157 -12.07 0.74 -17.38
CA LEU A 157 -12.24 1.68 -16.28
C LEU A 157 -11.90 3.12 -16.70
N TRP A 158 -10.76 3.32 -17.38
CA TRP A 158 -10.36 4.65 -17.84
C TRP A 158 -11.39 5.30 -18.74
N THR A 159 -12.01 4.53 -19.65
CA THR A 159 -13.07 5.02 -20.51
C THR A 159 -14.29 5.53 -19.73
N ASP A 160 -14.68 4.84 -18.67
CA ASP A 160 -15.79 5.27 -17.79
C ASP A 160 -15.41 6.50 -16.94
N ILE A 161 -14.18 6.50 -16.39
CA ILE A 161 -13.64 7.60 -15.55
C ILE A 161 -13.63 8.93 -16.31
N GLN A 162 -13.22 8.95 -17.58
CA GLN A 162 -13.25 10.16 -18.41
C GLN A 162 -14.67 10.78 -18.50
N GLY A 163 -15.73 9.95 -18.43
CA GLY A 163 -17.12 10.40 -18.38
C GLY A 163 -17.50 11.17 -17.11
N GLY A 164 -16.67 11.12 -16.06
CA GLY A 164 -16.85 11.88 -14.80
C GLY A 164 -16.45 13.35 -14.90
N TRP A 165 -15.70 13.74 -15.92
CA TRP A 165 -15.33 15.15 -16.12
C TRP A 165 -16.56 15.98 -16.50
N ASN A 166 -16.73 17.12 -15.84
CA ASN A 166 -17.73 18.13 -16.24
C ASN A 166 -17.26 19.52 -15.77
N GLU A 167 -17.98 20.58 -16.17
CA GLU A 167 -17.58 21.97 -15.92
C GLU A 167 -18.09 22.54 -14.58
N GLU A 168 -18.81 21.74 -13.77
CA GLU A 168 -19.15 22.13 -12.41
C GLU A 168 -17.87 22.35 -11.59
N MET A 169 -17.87 23.33 -10.72
CA MET A 169 -16.70 23.78 -9.95
C MET A 169 -15.49 24.15 -10.84
N GLY A 170 -15.72 24.57 -12.09
CA GLY A 170 -14.69 24.97 -13.02
C GLY A 170 -13.88 23.81 -13.62
N GLY A 171 -14.42 22.58 -13.59
CA GLY A 171 -13.82 21.37 -14.13
C GLY A 171 -13.69 20.25 -13.11
N GLY A 172 -12.85 19.26 -13.41
CA GLY A 172 -12.56 18.12 -12.56
C GLY A 172 -13.49 16.93 -12.75
N ILE A 173 -12.99 15.74 -12.38
CA ILE A 173 -13.78 14.51 -12.32
C ILE A 173 -14.64 14.55 -11.05
N ALA A 174 -15.91 14.18 -11.16
CA ALA A 174 -16.82 14.07 -10.03
C ALA A 174 -16.40 12.92 -9.09
N TRP A 175 -16.78 12.99 -7.84
CA TRP A 175 -16.57 11.89 -6.90
C TRP A 175 -17.33 10.63 -7.32
N ARG A 176 -18.61 10.79 -7.70
CA ARG A 176 -19.48 9.67 -8.07
C ARG A 176 -20.54 10.08 -9.10
N LYS A 177 -21.07 9.10 -9.80
CA LYS A 177 -22.08 9.27 -10.87
C LYS A 177 -23.38 9.95 -10.41
N GLU A 178 -23.73 9.81 -9.15
CA GLU A 178 -24.95 10.41 -8.56
C GLU A 178 -24.75 11.83 -8.00
N GLN A 179 -23.48 12.32 -7.92
CA GLN A 179 -23.13 13.63 -7.37
C GLN A 179 -22.08 14.29 -8.25
N LEU A 180 -22.50 14.84 -9.38
CA LEU A 180 -21.60 15.35 -10.41
C LEU A 180 -20.94 16.69 -10.07
N ASP A 181 -21.48 17.42 -9.10
CA ASP A 181 -21.03 18.74 -8.65
C ASP A 181 -20.05 18.69 -7.46
N TYR A 182 -19.87 17.56 -6.80
CA TYR A 182 -18.83 17.37 -5.80
C TYR A 182 -17.55 16.84 -6.46
N LYS A 183 -16.45 17.58 -6.30
CA LYS A 183 -15.14 17.25 -6.85
C LYS A 183 -14.15 17.07 -5.72
N ASN A 184 -13.35 16.02 -5.78
CA ASN A 184 -12.42 15.72 -4.70
C ASN A 184 -11.06 15.20 -5.21
N THR A 185 -10.07 15.24 -4.33
CA THR A 185 -8.71 14.79 -4.61
C THR A 185 -8.65 13.31 -5.00
N PRO A 186 -9.37 12.38 -4.32
CA PRO A 186 -9.30 10.95 -4.66
C PRO A 186 -9.91 10.59 -6.02
N ALA A 187 -10.76 11.45 -6.61
CA ALA A 187 -11.27 11.26 -7.96
C ALA A 187 -10.52 12.09 -9.03
N ASN A 188 -9.45 12.80 -8.67
CA ASN A 188 -8.71 13.60 -9.65
C ASN A 188 -7.22 13.26 -9.69
N ALA A 189 -6.53 13.20 -8.56
CA ALA A 189 -5.10 12.89 -8.56
C ALA A 189 -4.78 11.47 -9.06
N PRO A 190 -5.50 10.41 -8.66
CA PRO A 190 -5.28 9.08 -9.23
C PRO A 190 -5.57 9.01 -10.73
N ALA A 191 -6.57 9.78 -11.23
CA ALA A 191 -6.83 9.89 -12.67
C ALA A 191 -5.65 10.50 -13.43
N VAL A 192 -4.97 11.51 -12.85
CA VAL A 192 -3.72 12.05 -13.44
C VAL A 192 -2.65 10.98 -13.51
N ILE A 193 -2.43 10.23 -12.41
CA ILE A 193 -1.45 9.15 -12.36
C ILE A 193 -1.76 8.10 -13.43
N LEU A 194 -3.02 7.68 -13.52
CA LEU A 194 -3.47 6.67 -14.48
C LEU A 194 -3.23 7.14 -15.93
N ALA A 195 -3.69 8.34 -16.28
CA ALA A 195 -3.56 8.91 -17.60
C ALA A 195 -2.07 9.07 -18.01
N ALA A 196 -1.22 9.59 -17.12
CA ALA A 196 0.21 9.73 -17.38
C ALA A 196 0.89 8.35 -17.56
N ARG A 197 0.52 7.34 -16.77
CA ARG A 197 1.02 5.97 -16.94
C ARG A 197 0.52 5.32 -18.21
N LEU A 198 -0.73 5.56 -18.64
CA LEU A 198 -1.24 5.09 -19.94
C LEU A 198 -0.47 5.73 -21.09
N HIS A 199 -0.20 7.04 -21.02
CA HIS A 199 0.68 7.71 -21.99
C HIS A 199 2.07 7.07 -22.04
N ARG A 200 2.71 6.86 -20.88
CA ARG A 200 4.04 6.23 -20.81
C ARG A 200 4.05 4.81 -21.39
N ASN A 201 3.04 4.01 -21.11
CA ASN A 201 2.98 2.61 -21.54
C ASN A 201 2.59 2.44 -23.02
N PHE A 202 1.73 3.30 -23.54
CA PHE A 202 1.09 3.09 -24.86
C PHE A 202 1.30 4.25 -25.85
N GLY A 203 1.95 5.34 -25.42
CA GLY A 203 2.28 6.48 -26.29
C GLY A 203 1.09 7.34 -26.68
N SER A 204 -0.06 7.21 -26.01
CA SER A 204 -1.28 7.99 -26.29
C SER A 204 -1.10 9.45 -25.87
N GLN A 205 -1.13 10.37 -26.83
CA GLN A 205 -1.04 11.81 -26.56
C GLN A 205 -2.31 12.33 -25.89
N ASP A 206 -3.46 11.77 -26.21
CA ASP A 206 -4.75 12.14 -25.62
C ASP A 206 -4.74 11.87 -24.10
N ASP A 207 -4.10 10.78 -23.64
CA ASP A 207 -3.99 10.49 -22.21
C ASP A 207 -3.10 11.51 -21.48
N LEU A 208 -2.01 11.96 -22.10
CA LEU A 208 -1.20 13.04 -21.54
C LEU A 208 -2.00 14.35 -21.45
N GLU A 209 -2.79 14.69 -22.47
CA GLU A 209 -3.65 15.87 -22.43
C GLU A 209 -4.70 15.78 -21.31
N TRP A 210 -5.28 14.60 -21.09
CA TRP A 210 -6.15 14.36 -19.94
C TRP A 210 -5.42 14.54 -18.60
N ALA A 211 -4.22 13.98 -18.45
CA ALA A 211 -3.43 14.14 -17.24
C ALA A 211 -3.15 15.60 -16.92
N LEU A 212 -2.70 16.36 -17.92
CA LEU A 212 -2.43 17.80 -17.78
C LEU A 212 -3.69 18.60 -17.41
N LYS A 213 -4.81 18.33 -18.09
CA LYS A 213 -6.09 18.99 -17.87
C LYS A 213 -6.62 18.77 -16.44
N ILE A 214 -6.60 17.54 -15.97
CA ILE A 214 -7.08 17.20 -14.62
C ILE A 214 -6.16 17.81 -13.57
N TYR A 215 -4.83 17.70 -13.75
CA TYR A 215 -3.85 18.26 -12.84
C TYR A 215 -3.98 19.76 -12.69
N ASP A 216 -4.10 20.50 -13.79
CA ASP A 216 -4.24 21.96 -13.78
C ASP A 216 -5.49 22.40 -13.02
N TRP A 217 -6.60 21.67 -13.16
CA TRP A 217 -7.79 21.94 -12.37
C TRP A 217 -7.54 21.68 -10.88
N GLN A 218 -7.00 20.52 -10.51
CA GLN A 218 -6.76 20.16 -9.11
C GLN A 218 -5.78 21.11 -8.44
N LYS A 219 -4.68 21.44 -9.11
CA LYS A 219 -3.66 22.36 -8.60
C LYS A 219 -4.22 23.74 -8.27
N ARG A 220 -5.10 24.27 -9.12
CA ARG A 220 -5.71 25.58 -8.93
C ARG A 220 -6.80 25.59 -7.86
N THR A 221 -7.48 24.45 -7.67
CA THR A 221 -8.71 24.36 -6.86
C THR A 221 -8.47 23.76 -5.49
N LEU A 222 -7.68 22.69 -5.39
CA LEU A 222 -7.56 21.88 -4.19
C LEU A 222 -6.15 21.88 -3.57
N VAL A 223 -5.24 22.75 -4.03
CA VAL A 223 -3.89 22.86 -3.45
C VAL A 223 -3.65 24.26 -2.92
N ASP A 224 -3.22 24.35 -1.67
CA ASP A 224 -2.79 25.61 -1.08
C ASP A 224 -1.48 26.09 -1.75
N PRO A 225 -1.49 27.23 -2.42
CA PRO A 225 -0.31 27.71 -3.13
C PRO A 225 0.85 28.10 -2.21
N GLU A 226 0.59 28.39 -0.93
CA GLU A 226 1.62 28.77 0.03
C GLU A 226 2.31 27.56 0.67
N SER A 227 1.54 26.62 1.17
CA SER A 227 2.08 25.47 1.92
C SER A 227 2.24 24.19 1.10
N GLY A 228 1.52 24.05 -0.03
CA GLY A 228 1.47 22.79 -0.78
C GLY A 228 0.51 21.75 -0.19
N LEU A 229 -0.25 22.12 0.87
CA LEU A 229 -1.33 21.30 1.41
C LEU A 229 -2.37 20.99 0.33
N VAL A 230 -2.79 19.74 0.24
CA VAL A 230 -3.87 19.30 -0.64
C VAL A 230 -5.12 19.05 0.18
N TRP A 231 -6.20 19.79 -0.12
CA TRP A 231 -7.51 19.60 0.48
C TRP A 231 -8.26 18.43 -0.16
N ASP A 232 -9.17 17.84 0.61
CA ASP A 232 -9.94 16.68 0.16
C ASP A 232 -10.88 17.00 -1.01
N GLY A 233 -11.68 18.07 -0.92
CA GLY A 233 -12.65 18.37 -1.97
C GLY A 233 -13.27 19.75 -1.91
N ILE A 234 -14.16 20.00 -2.87
CA ILE A 234 -14.95 21.23 -3.00
C ILE A 234 -16.43 20.91 -3.27
N ASN A 235 -17.32 21.66 -2.63
CA ASN A 235 -18.78 21.56 -2.82
C ASN A 235 -19.43 20.29 -2.25
N ARG A 236 -18.85 19.66 -1.24
CA ARG A 236 -19.38 18.44 -0.64
C ARG A 236 -20.81 18.58 -0.13
N THR A 237 -21.15 19.74 0.39
CA THR A 237 -22.48 20.06 0.94
C THR A 237 -23.33 20.95 0.03
N GLY A 238 -22.89 21.20 -1.21
CA GLY A 238 -23.63 22.02 -2.17
C GLY A 238 -23.49 23.54 -1.95
N ASP A 239 -22.46 23.96 -1.20
CA ASP A 239 -22.20 25.37 -0.84
C ASP A 239 -21.05 26.03 -1.63
N GLY A 240 -20.38 25.27 -2.52
CA GLY A 240 -19.23 25.70 -3.29
C GLY A 240 -17.95 25.88 -2.47
N ALA A 241 -17.93 25.49 -1.20
CA ALA A 241 -16.78 25.66 -0.32
C ALA A 241 -15.79 24.49 -0.46
N ILE A 242 -14.50 24.83 -0.23
CA ILE A 242 -13.43 23.80 -0.10
C ILE A 242 -13.51 23.24 1.32
N ASP A 243 -13.35 21.91 1.43
CA ASP A 243 -13.34 21.17 2.70
C ASP A 243 -11.98 21.37 3.45
N LYS A 244 -11.72 22.59 3.94
CA LYS A 244 -10.42 22.98 4.50
C LYS A 244 -10.00 22.23 5.75
N ASP A 245 -10.94 21.63 6.46
CA ASP A 245 -10.67 20.83 7.66
C ASP A 245 -10.31 19.37 7.34
N TRP A 246 -10.55 18.94 6.10
CA TRP A 246 -10.25 17.59 5.64
C TRP A 246 -8.86 17.54 4.99
N LYS A 247 -7.87 17.17 5.81
CA LYS A 247 -6.45 17.19 5.50
C LYS A 247 -5.87 15.78 5.67
N PHE A 248 -6.22 14.89 4.79
CA PHE A 248 -5.84 13.49 4.89
C PHE A 248 -4.47 13.21 4.24
N THR A 249 -3.76 12.22 4.80
CA THR A 249 -2.44 11.82 4.31
C THR A 249 -2.49 11.27 2.89
N TYR A 250 -3.52 10.49 2.55
CA TYR A 250 -3.66 9.92 1.20
C TYR A 250 -3.75 11.00 0.10
N GLY A 251 -4.45 12.11 0.38
CA GLY A 251 -4.59 13.22 -0.56
C GLY A 251 -3.24 13.85 -0.92
N GLN A 252 -2.34 14.00 0.05
CA GLN A 252 -0.98 14.45 -0.18
C GLN A 252 -0.22 13.43 -1.04
N GLY A 253 -0.34 12.14 -0.68
CA GLY A 253 0.34 11.04 -1.38
C GLY A 253 -0.03 10.98 -2.86
N VAL A 254 -1.32 10.98 -3.19
CA VAL A 254 -1.74 10.89 -4.60
C VAL A 254 -1.40 12.13 -5.40
N PHE A 255 -1.39 13.32 -4.79
CA PHE A 255 -0.94 14.53 -5.47
C PHE A 255 0.57 14.50 -5.74
N ILE A 256 1.37 14.02 -4.78
CA ILE A 256 2.80 13.73 -5.00
C ILE A 256 2.96 12.79 -6.20
N GLY A 257 2.19 11.69 -6.25
CA GLY A 257 2.21 10.75 -7.36
C GLY A 257 1.82 11.38 -8.70
N ALA A 258 0.77 12.20 -8.72
CA ALA A 258 0.30 12.90 -9.92
C ALA A 258 1.35 13.87 -10.49
N ALA A 259 1.92 14.71 -9.62
CA ALA A 259 2.96 15.64 -10.03
C ALA A 259 4.25 14.92 -10.48
N MET A 260 4.64 13.84 -9.77
CA MET A 260 5.80 13.01 -10.13
C MET A 260 5.64 12.38 -11.53
N GLU A 261 4.50 11.79 -11.84
CA GLU A 261 4.25 11.19 -13.16
C GLU A 261 4.27 12.24 -14.29
N LEU A 262 3.76 13.45 -14.02
CA LEU A 262 3.85 14.56 -14.98
C LEU A 262 5.28 15.10 -15.13
N TYR A 263 6.07 15.14 -14.06
CA TYR A 263 7.49 15.47 -14.17
C TYR A 263 8.24 14.45 -15.05
N GLU A 264 7.98 13.15 -14.86
CA GLU A 264 8.56 12.10 -15.69
C GLU A 264 8.12 12.19 -17.17
N ALA A 265 6.86 12.55 -17.42
CA ALA A 265 6.32 12.62 -18.77
C ALA A 265 6.77 13.88 -19.53
N THR A 266 6.99 15.01 -18.86
CA THR A 266 7.21 16.31 -19.49
C THR A 266 8.60 16.90 -19.28
N GLY A 267 9.28 16.53 -18.19
CA GLY A 267 10.55 17.13 -17.75
C GLY A 267 10.40 18.57 -17.22
N GLU A 268 9.18 19.05 -16.97
CA GLU A 268 8.95 20.43 -16.49
C GLU A 268 9.16 20.52 -14.98
N GLU A 269 10.14 21.31 -14.54
CA GLU A 269 10.54 21.50 -13.14
C GLU A 269 9.40 21.94 -12.20
N LYS A 270 8.40 22.64 -12.70
CA LYS A 270 7.22 23.04 -11.90
C LYS A 270 6.55 21.86 -11.18
N TYR A 271 6.53 20.69 -11.82
CA TYR A 271 5.95 19.49 -11.22
C TYR A 271 6.84 18.91 -10.11
N ARG A 272 8.16 18.91 -10.31
CA ARG A 272 9.13 18.58 -9.26
C ARG A 272 8.99 19.49 -8.04
N ASP A 273 8.86 20.81 -8.27
CA ASP A 273 8.65 21.79 -7.22
C ASP A 273 7.35 21.52 -6.44
N ASP A 274 6.28 21.15 -7.14
CA ASP A 274 5.00 20.81 -6.53
C ASP A 274 5.10 19.54 -5.67
N VAL A 275 5.80 18.51 -6.16
CA VAL A 275 6.06 17.28 -5.35
C VAL A 275 6.80 17.64 -4.08
N ASN A 276 7.94 18.36 -4.20
CA ASN A 276 8.77 18.72 -3.06
C ASN A 276 7.99 19.55 -2.04
N LYS A 277 7.19 20.51 -2.50
CA LYS A 277 6.40 21.38 -1.63
C LYS A 277 5.36 20.60 -0.82
N THR A 278 4.66 19.66 -1.45
CA THR A 278 3.68 18.82 -0.75
C THR A 278 4.37 17.81 0.16
N ALA A 279 5.47 17.20 -0.26
CA ALA A 279 6.24 16.27 0.57
C ALA A 279 6.86 16.98 1.80
N ASP A 280 7.36 18.21 1.65
CA ASP A 280 7.83 19.03 2.77
C ASP A 280 6.68 19.35 3.75
N TYR A 281 5.47 19.66 3.24
CA TYR A 281 4.30 19.85 4.09
C TYR A 281 3.98 18.59 4.92
N VAL A 282 4.11 17.39 4.34
CA VAL A 282 3.93 16.14 5.09
C VAL A 282 4.93 16.02 6.23
N LEU A 283 6.22 16.31 5.98
CA LEU A 283 7.26 16.26 7.01
C LEU A 283 7.05 17.28 8.13
N GLU A 284 6.72 18.51 7.76
CA GLU A 284 6.72 19.65 8.69
C GLU A 284 5.41 19.82 9.46
N ALA A 285 4.26 19.45 8.83
CA ALA A 285 2.94 19.75 9.35
C ALA A 285 2.06 18.53 9.64
N MET A 286 2.31 17.37 9.01
CA MET A 286 1.51 16.18 9.25
C MET A 286 2.21 15.16 10.16
N ALA A 287 3.53 14.99 10.01
CA ALA A 287 4.29 14.17 10.95
C ALA A 287 4.36 14.83 12.34
N SER A 288 4.20 14.03 13.38
CA SER A 288 4.29 14.51 14.76
C SER A 288 5.70 15.09 15.04
N PRO A 289 5.84 16.34 15.45
CA PRO A 289 7.16 16.91 15.75
C PRO A 289 7.86 16.25 16.95
N ALA A 290 7.12 15.52 17.79
CA ALA A 290 7.67 14.82 18.94
C ALA A 290 8.16 13.42 18.62
N THR A 291 7.58 12.74 17.62
CA THR A 291 7.81 11.32 17.35
C THR A 291 8.16 11.00 15.90
N GLY A 292 8.03 11.94 14.96
CA GLY A 292 8.17 11.69 13.52
C GLY A 292 7.05 10.83 12.92
N LEU A 293 6.03 10.43 13.70
CA LEU A 293 5.01 9.52 13.22
C LEU A 293 3.86 10.23 12.50
N LEU A 294 3.38 9.61 11.44
CA LEU A 294 2.18 10.02 10.73
C LEU A 294 0.93 9.88 11.60
N PRO A 295 -0.11 10.71 11.38
CA PRO A 295 -1.29 10.74 12.23
C PRO A 295 -2.09 9.45 12.18
N ASN A 296 -2.82 9.15 13.27
CA ASN A 296 -3.88 8.14 13.24
C ASN A 296 -5.15 8.79 12.67
N GLU A 297 -5.59 8.33 11.50
CA GLU A 297 -6.75 8.87 10.79
C GLU A 297 -8.03 8.06 11.02
N GLY A 298 -7.99 7.14 12.00
CA GLY A 298 -9.15 6.35 12.42
C GLY A 298 -9.38 5.08 11.61
N ASP A 299 -10.54 4.48 11.85
CA ASP A 299 -11.01 3.23 11.24
C ASP A 299 -11.62 3.46 9.84
N GLY A 300 -12.06 2.39 9.23
CA GLY A 300 -12.66 2.41 7.90
C GLY A 300 -11.64 2.82 6.85
N ASP A 301 -11.99 3.77 6.02
CA ASP A 301 -11.11 4.31 4.97
C ASP A 301 -9.87 4.98 5.55
N GLY A 302 -9.99 5.65 6.70
CA GLY A 302 -8.87 6.28 7.40
C GLY A 302 -7.74 5.33 7.74
N GLY A 303 -8.05 4.07 8.00
CA GLY A 303 -7.04 3.02 8.25
C GLY A 303 -6.07 2.78 7.09
N LEU A 304 -6.48 3.09 5.85
CA LEU A 304 -5.68 2.88 4.65
C LEU A 304 -4.89 4.12 4.20
N PHE A 305 -5.31 5.32 4.60
CA PHE A 305 -4.80 6.59 4.08
C PHE A 305 -3.28 6.73 4.13
N LYS A 306 -2.65 6.39 5.26
CA LYS A 306 -1.19 6.44 5.41
C LYS A 306 -0.45 5.49 4.45
N GLY A 307 -1.03 4.32 4.18
CA GLY A 307 -0.47 3.36 3.24
C GLY A 307 -0.36 3.94 1.82
N VAL A 308 -1.37 4.70 1.41
CA VAL A 308 -1.35 5.40 0.11
C VAL A 308 -0.26 6.47 0.09
N LEU A 309 -0.14 7.29 1.15
CA LEU A 309 0.92 8.30 1.24
C LEU A 309 2.30 7.67 1.11
N VAL A 310 2.61 6.65 1.91
CA VAL A 310 3.97 6.08 1.94
C VAL A 310 4.37 5.44 0.61
N ARG A 311 3.43 4.91 -0.17
CA ARG A 311 3.71 4.43 -1.53
C ARG A 311 4.32 5.51 -2.41
N TYR A 312 3.62 6.62 -2.60
CA TYR A 312 4.07 7.69 -3.50
C TYR A 312 5.26 8.47 -2.94
N LEU A 313 5.31 8.64 -1.62
CA LEU A 313 6.45 9.28 -0.97
C LEU A 313 7.73 8.41 -1.10
N THR A 314 7.63 7.08 -1.05
CA THR A 314 8.75 6.17 -1.32
C THR A 314 9.20 6.27 -2.78
N GLU A 315 8.27 6.31 -3.71
CA GLU A 315 8.60 6.44 -5.13
C GLU A 315 9.34 7.73 -5.40
N TRP A 316 8.94 8.83 -4.75
CA TRP A 316 9.63 10.11 -4.86
C TRP A 316 10.99 10.10 -4.14
N ALA A 317 11.06 9.58 -2.92
CA ALA A 317 12.32 9.46 -2.18
C ALA A 317 13.42 8.75 -3.00
N ALA A 318 13.03 7.73 -3.75
CA ALA A 318 13.95 6.96 -4.61
C ALA A 318 14.46 7.75 -5.83
N ARG A 319 13.79 8.83 -6.23
CA ARG A 319 14.09 9.64 -7.43
C ARG A 319 14.70 10.99 -7.12
N GLU A 320 14.47 11.50 -5.91
CA GLU A 320 14.91 12.85 -5.52
C GLU A 320 16.27 12.79 -4.80
N PRO A 321 17.37 13.21 -5.48
CA PRO A 321 18.73 13.04 -4.94
C PRO A 321 19.03 13.96 -3.77
N GLU A 322 18.37 15.11 -3.67
CA GLU A 322 18.68 16.12 -2.66
C GLU A 322 17.91 15.91 -1.35
N ARG A 323 16.63 15.54 -1.46
CA ARG A 323 15.69 15.46 -0.32
C ARG A 323 15.21 14.05 -0.03
N GLY A 324 15.45 13.09 -0.94
CA GLY A 324 14.97 11.71 -0.80
C GLY A 324 15.35 11.06 0.51
N GLY A 325 16.54 11.40 1.06
CA GLY A 325 17.00 10.89 2.36
C GLY A 325 16.05 11.21 3.52
N GLN A 326 15.53 12.42 3.61
CA GLN A 326 14.60 12.81 4.69
C GLN A 326 13.22 12.18 4.53
N TYR A 327 12.72 12.04 3.30
CA TYR A 327 11.47 11.33 3.04
C TYR A 327 11.60 9.84 3.35
N GLY A 328 12.73 9.23 2.96
CA GLY A 328 13.05 7.84 3.29
C GLY A 328 13.17 7.61 4.80
N SER A 329 13.80 8.52 5.55
CA SER A 329 13.89 8.45 7.00
C SER A 329 12.51 8.46 7.68
N LEU A 330 11.60 9.35 7.26
CA LEU A 330 10.22 9.37 7.75
C LEU A 330 9.55 8.00 7.59
N ILE A 331 9.69 7.38 6.42
CA ILE A 331 9.07 6.08 6.12
C ILE A 331 9.68 4.98 7.01
N LEU A 332 11.01 4.92 7.11
CA LEU A 332 11.71 3.91 7.92
C LEU A 332 11.44 4.06 9.41
N GLU A 333 11.34 5.28 9.94
CA GLU A 333 10.96 5.55 11.33
C GLU A 333 9.52 5.08 11.64
N ASN A 334 8.58 5.34 10.73
CA ASN A 334 7.21 4.84 10.86
C ASN A 334 7.15 3.31 10.75
N ALA A 335 7.94 2.69 9.87
CA ALA A 335 8.04 1.24 9.76
C ALA A 335 8.64 0.61 11.03
N ALA A 336 9.67 1.23 11.62
CA ALA A 336 10.25 0.78 12.89
C ALA A 336 9.22 0.87 14.03
N SER A 337 8.51 1.98 14.15
CA SER A 337 7.45 2.15 15.15
C SER A 337 6.33 1.11 14.99
N LEU A 338 5.86 0.90 13.74
CA LEU A 338 4.84 -0.11 13.44
C LEU A 338 5.30 -1.51 13.89
N TRP A 339 6.54 -1.87 13.58
CA TRP A 339 7.08 -3.19 13.91
C TRP A 339 7.30 -3.37 15.40
N ASP A 340 7.84 -2.38 16.07
CA ASP A 340 8.25 -2.49 17.49
C ASP A 340 7.09 -2.26 18.46
N TYR A 341 6.10 -1.44 18.09
CA TYR A 341 5.01 -1.03 18.96
C TYR A 341 3.61 -1.23 18.36
N GLY A 342 3.47 -1.15 17.04
CA GLY A 342 2.16 -1.15 16.35
C GLY A 342 1.63 -2.53 16.00
N ARG A 343 2.39 -3.60 16.15
CA ARG A 343 1.94 -4.96 15.82
C ARG A 343 1.25 -5.68 16.98
N GLY A 344 0.37 -6.63 16.66
CA GLY A 344 -0.37 -7.45 17.60
C GLY A 344 0.42 -8.65 18.14
N GLY A 345 1.31 -8.44 19.11
CA GLY A 345 2.13 -9.52 19.69
C GLY A 345 3.16 -10.08 18.70
N GLU A 346 3.21 -11.41 18.53
CA GLU A 346 4.12 -12.05 17.57
C GLU A 346 3.62 -12.00 16.12
N ALA A 347 2.30 -11.85 15.92
CA ALA A 347 1.71 -11.76 14.59
C ALA A 347 1.90 -10.36 13.98
N ALA A 348 2.11 -10.28 12.66
CA ALA A 348 2.23 -9.03 11.93
C ALA A 348 0.84 -8.42 11.61
N ARG A 349 0.03 -8.20 12.66
CA ARG A 349 -1.31 -7.59 12.59
C ARG A 349 -1.22 -6.12 12.97
N PHE A 350 -1.84 -5.27 12.17
CA PHE A 350 -1.69 -3.82 12.27
C PHE A 350 -3.04 -3.10 12.38
N GLY A 351 -3.12 -2.20 13.37
CA GLY A 351 -4.25 -1.30 13.55
C GLY A 351 -4.03 0.05 12.86
N THR A 352 -4.91 0.99 13.18
CA THR A 352 -4.85 2.37 12.65
C THR A 352 -3.70 3.19 13.24
N SER A 353 -3.21 2.82 14.43
CA SER A 353 -2.03 3.44 15.05
C SER A 353 -0.78 2.64 14.74
N TRP A 354 0.27 3.31 14.26
CA TRP A 354 1.57 2.68 14.07
C TRP A 354 2.48 2.74 15.32
N ALA A 355 1.95 3.23 16.43
CA ALA A 355 2.62 3.33 17.71
C ALA A 355 1.96 2.51 18.84
N GLN A 356 0.90 1.77 18.54
CA GLN A 356 0.15 1.00 19.53
C GLN A 356 -0.36 -0.30 18.90
N PRO A 357 -0.41 -1.41 19.66
CA PRO A 357 -0.97 -2.65 19.17
C PRO A 357 -2.42 -2.48 18.67
N PRO A 358 -2.85 -3.29 17.70
CA PRO A 358 -4.21 -3.24 17.17
C PRO A 358 -5.22 -3.76 18.20
N ASP A 359 -6.48 -3.44 17.96
CA ASP A 359 -7.61 -4.05 18.64
C ASP A 359 -7.75 -5.54 18.29
N THR A 360 -8.65 -6.25 19.01
CA THR A 360 -8.94 -7.67 18.76
C THR A 360 -9.42 -7.93 17.33
N VAL A 361 -10.23 -7.02 16.78
CA VAL A 361 -10.69 -7.06 15.39
C VAL A 361 -9.89 -6.02 14.61
N VAL A 362 -9.17 -6.51 13.60
CA VAL A 362 -8.38 -5.65 12.69
C VAL A 362 -9.12 -5.51 11.37
N GLN A 363 -9.24 -4.28 10.87
CA GLN A 363 -9.82 -4.04 9.56
C GLN A 363 -8.78 -4.25 8.44
N LEU A 364 -9.26 -4.69 7.29
CA LEU A 364 -8.42 -4.90 6.10
C LEU A 364 -7.66 -3.65 5.69
N SER A 365 -8.31 -2.48 5.76
CA SER A 365 -7.71 -1.18 5.44
C SER A 365 -6.44 -0.91 6.25
N SER A 366 -6.50 -1.11 7.56
CA SER A 366 -5.35 -0.92 8.47
C SER A 366 -4.26 -1.97 8.24
N GLN A 367 -4.66 -3.24 8.02
CA GLN A 367 -3.70 -4.31 7.73
C GLN A 367 -2.94 -4.05 6.43
N ILE A 368 -3.65 -3.68 5.36
CA ILE A 368 -3.03 -3.34 4.06
C ILE A 368 -2.08 -2.14 4.24
N SER A 369 -2.51 -1.11 4.97
CA SER A 369 -1.69 0.09 5.22
C SER A 369 -0.35 -0.25 5.88
N GLY A 370 -0.36 -1.11 6.90
CA GLY A 370 0.86 -1.60 7.55
C GLY A 370 1.71 -2.49 6.65
N THR A 371 1.06 -3.38 5.87
CA THR A 371 1.75 -4.23 4.89
C THR A 371 2.44 -3.39 3.80
N MET A 372 1.74 -2.39 3.25
CA MET A 372 2.32 -1.44 2.29
C MET A 372 3.53 -0.71 2.87
N LEU A 373 3.45 -0.23 4.11
CA LEU A 373 4.58 0.44 4.78
C LEU A 373 5.82 -0.45 4.83
N LEU A 374 5.66 -1.73 5.20
CA LEU A 374 6.79 -2.66 5.30
C LEU A 374 7.37 -3.05 3.92
N GLU A 375 6.54 -3.18 2.90
CA GLU A 375 7.02 -3.37 1.51
C GLU A 375 7.77 -2.12 1.00
N GLN A 376 7.29 -0.92 1.32
CA GLN A 376 8.00 0.31 0.97
C GLN A 376 9.33 0.45 1.75
N ALA A 377 9.37 0.07 3.02
CA ALA A 377 10.61 0.01 3.80
C ALA A 377 11.61 -1.00 3.20
N ALA A 378 11.15 -2.17 2.76
CA ALA A 378 11.99 -3.15 2.06
C ALA A 378 12.51 -2.62 0.71
N LYS A 379 11.71 -1.81 0.00
CA LYS A 379 12.13 -1.14 -1.23
C LYS A 379 13.24 -0.13 -0.95
N LEU A 380 13.07 0.71 0.08
CA LEU A 380 14.09 1.70 0.49
C LEU A 380 15.39 1.03 0.95
N GLU A 381 15.31 -0.06 1.74
CA GLU A 381 16.49 -0.84 2.17
C GLU A 381 17.29 -1.34 0.99
N ARG A 382 16.64 -1.91 -0.04
CA ARG A 382 17.30 -2.36 -1.28
C ARG A 382 17.95 -1.22 -2.07
N LEU A 383 17.42 0.00 -1.94
CA LEU A 383 18.00 1.21 -2.56
C LEU A 383 19.09 1.85 -1.71
N GLY A 384 19.41 1.29 -0.52
CA GLY A 384 20.49 1.73 0.35
C GLY A 384 20.11 2.85 1.34
N PHE A 385 18.84 3.12 1.53
CA PHE A 385 18.36 4.01 2.59
C PHE A 385 18.57 3.35 3.96
N LYS A 386 18.86 4.16 4.99
CA LYS A 386 19.18 3.70 6.35
C LYS A 386 18.37 4.46 7.39
#